data_323c13d279020fd119c2105b77571d5e
#
_entry.id   323c13d279020fd119c2105b77571d5e
#
_cell.length_a   1.000
_cell.length_b   1.000
_cell.length_c   1.000
_cell.angle_alpha   90.00
_cell.angle_beta   90.00
_cell.angle_gamma   90.00
#
_symmetry.space_group_name_H-M   'P 1'
#
loop_
_entity.id
_entity.type
_entity.pdbx_description
1 polymer ?
#
loop_
_entity_poly.entity_id
_entity_poly.type
_entity_poly.pdbx_seq_one_letter_code
_entity_poly.pdbx_strand_id
1 'polypeptide(L)'
;MNKKFYTFWIIGLLLILLIREGDVNSSIVINWRGASSVLPLAGALLWLWLFVAVIYGLNFLLHKMIAGQINEALRFSGNETRNVKTGKITDKLVLNRADIDNSMMLLLKTMTSITAGDMTAARKCLKELRNLIGDDTIIDVLTLKIYKGEKNFDKMEELSTKLMNNPDLELVSLKAAVEAQMQKKEFEQALINANKAFEVRQDLYWVIESAFNLRAKAGDWEGALQVLNSGHKKKLVPDDKYKYLKAVTLYQLAENAKQSGDSVNFFKYCSQANEYNPELVPAALALAEYYVQNDNQIRNAANVLSRIWRRNPTGEIAEAYLNLWSDDSAAERVQRMESLALTNSKRPSLNNLLLAVFDAKAKFWNKARSEFEIFLINNPATKRIAKVIYEYEKHFHKNEAAAQSWKNKTASCADDSVWVCSECGHVSKKWRPVCDKCSAIGEYKWHLYVEKSAKDD
;
A
#
# COMPACT_ATOMS: atom_id res chain seq x y z
N MET A 1 6.41 -41.48 -27.33
CA MET A 1 7.73 -40.84 -27.25
C MET A 1 7.76 -39.66 -28.20
N ASN A 2 7.92 -38.43 -27.70
CA ASN A 2 7.65 -37.19 -28.43
C ASN A 2 8.68 -36.90 -29.54
N LYS A 3 8.21 -36.56 -30.76
CA LYS A 3 9.09 -36.17 -31.91
C LYS A 3 10.16 -35.11 -31.50
N LYS A 4 9.85 -34.23 -30.54
CA LYS A 4 10.75 -33.20 -29.97
C LYS A 4 11.97 -33.83 -29.23
N PHE A 5 11.85 -35.04 -28.68
CA PHE A 5 12.94 -35.72 -27.99
C PHE A 5 13.99 -36.22 -28.99
N TYR A 6 13.56 -36.76 -30.10
CA TYR A 6 14.49 -37.20 -31.15
C TYR A 6 15.19 -36.04 -31.84
N THR A 7 14.50 -34.93 -32.08
CA THR A 7 15.14 -33.73 -32.66
C THR A 7 16.23 -33.16 -31.76
N PHE A 8 16.03 -33.15 -30.44
CA PHE A 8 17.04 -32.69 -29.49
C PHE A 8 18.33 -33.54 -29.54
N TRP A 9 18.21 -34.88 -29.59
CA TRP A 9 19.33 -35.77 -29.66
C TRP A 9 20.03 -35.72 -31.03
N ILE A 10 19.30 -35.52 -32.09
CA ILE A 10 19.86 -35.35 -33.46
C ILE A 10 20.67 -34.05 -33.52
N ILE A 11 20.19 -32.95 -32.92
CA ILE A 11 20.95 -31.71 -32.86
C ILE A 11 22.23 -31.86 -32.04
N GLY A 12 22.22 -32.61 -30.93
CA GLY A 12 23.40 -32.91 -30.14
C GLY A 12 24.45 -33.73 -30.92
N LEU A 13 23.99 -34.70 -31.68
CA LEU A 13 24.85 -35.54 -32.51
C LEU A 13 25.48 -34.74 -33.67
N LEU A 14 24.72 -33.86 -34.30
CA LEU A 14 25.20 -32.93 -35.33
C LEU A 14 26.23 -31.95 -34.76
N LEU A 15 26.01 -31.42 -33.53
CA LEU A 15 26.98 -30.57 -32.85
C LEU A 15 28.30 -31.27 -32.55
N ILE A 16 28.25 -32.53 -32.14
CA ILE A 16 29.46 -33.35 -31.91
C ILE A 16 30.23 -33.61 -33.22
N LEU A 17 29.51 -33.84 -34.32
CA LEU A 17 30.13 -34.02 -35.66
C LEU A 17 30.76 -32.71 -36.16
N LEU A 18 30.12 -31.56 -35.99
CA LEU A 18 30.66 -30.25 -36.34
C LEU A 18 31.90 -29.87 -35.51
N ILE A 19 31.96 -30.27 -34.25
CA ILE A 19 33.13 -30.07 -33.39
C ILE A 19 34.31 -30.95 -33.85
N ARG A 20 34.03 -32.10 -34.42
CA ARG A 20 35.07 -33.02 -34.91
C ARG A 20 35.72 -32.57 -36.25
N GLU A 21 35.00 -31.82 -37.07
CA GLU A 21 35.48 -31.34 -38.37
C GLU A 21 35.91 -29.85 -38.35
N GLY A 22 35.60 -29.10 -37.29
CA GLY A 22 35.94 -27.69 -37.15
C GLY A 22 37.31 -27.41 -36.57
N ASP A 23 37.94 -26.31 -36.99
CA ASP A 23 39.25 -25.85 -36.53
C ASP A 23 39.25 -25.61 -35.01
N VAL A 24 40.03 -26.38 -34.24
CA VAL A 24 39.97 -26.56 -32.78
C VAL A 24 40.59 -25.39 -32.00
N ASN A 25 41.04 -24.31 -32.68
CA ASN A 25 41.83 -23.24 -32.07
C ASN A 25 41.03 -22.02 -31.59
N SER A 26 39.69 -22.01 -31.69
CA SER A 26 38.86 -20.90 -31.18
C SER A 26 38.57 -21.06 -29.68
N SER A 27 38.90 -20.05 -28.90
CA SER A 27 38.67 -20.02 -27.46
C SER A 27 37.83 -18.80 -27.02
N ILE A 28 37.00 -19.02 -26.00
CA ILE A 28 36.24 -17.94 -25.34
C ILE A 28 36.97 -17.54 -24.07
N VAL A 29 37.28 -16.25 -23.93
CA VAL A 29 37.86 -15.69 -22.72
C VAL A 29 36.77 -15.10 -21.85
N ILE A 30 36.57 -15.67 -20.66
CA ILE A 30 35.57 -15.16 -19.68
C ILE A 30 36.33 -14.40 -18.60
N ASN A 31 36.07 -13.11 -18.51
CA ASN A 31 36.62 -12.25 -17.45
C ASN A 31 35.56 -12.04 -16.36
N TRP A 32 35.84 -12.56 -15.16
CA TRP A 32 35.01 -12.39 -14.01
C TRP A 32 35.83 -11.90 -12.80
N ARG A 33 35.53 -10.72 -12.28
CA ARG A 33 36.16 -10.14 -11.06
C ARG A 33 37.68 -10.15 -11.05
N GLY A 34 38.31 -9.94 -12.21
CA GLY A 34 39.78 -9.88 -12.31
C GLY A 34 40.47 -11.21 -12.55
N ALA A 35 39.75 -12.33 -12.64
CA ALA A 35 40.27 -13.61 -13.07
C ALA A 35 39.82 -13.89 -14.50
N SER A 36 40.76 -14.19 -15.38
CA SER A 36 40.50 -14.60 -16.79
C SER A 36 40.65 -16.12 -16.92
N SER A 37 39.62 -16.80 -17.37
CA SER A 37 39.69 -18.21 -17.74
C SER A 37 39.45 -18.39 -19.25
N VAL A 38 40.31 -19.15 -19.89
CA VAL A 38 40.23 -19.46 -21.32
C VAL A 38 39.60 -20.82 -21.48
N LEU A 39 38.45 -20.91 -22.12
CA LEU A 39 37.73 -22.14 -22.40
C LEU A 39 37.73 -22.41 -23.91
N PRO A 40 38.10 -23.60 -24.40
CA PRO A 40 37.95 -23.92 -25.80
C PRO A 40 36.47 -23.88 -26.20
N LEU A 41 36.16 -23.26 -27.33
CA LEU A 41 34.79 -23.06 -27.84
C LEU A 41 34.01 -24.38 -27.89
N ALA A 42 34.65 -25.45 -28.31
CA ALA A 42 34.08 -26.79 -28.35
C ALA A 42 33.65 -27.30 -26.98
N GLY A 43 34.47 -27.03 -25.94
CA GLY A 43 34.16 -27.39 -24.55
C GLY A 43 32.98 -26.56 -24.00
N ALA A 44 32.92 -25.26 -24.28
CA ALA A 44 31.84 -24.38 -23.86
C ALA A 44 30.48 -24.80 -24.46
N LEU A 45 30.47 -25.17 -25.75
CA LEU A 45 29.26 -25.66 -26.42
C LEU A 45 28.78 -27.01 -25.87
N LEU A 46 29.71 -27.91 -25.54
CA LEU A 46 29.42 -29.21 -24.92
C LEU A 46 28.83 -29.03 -23.51
N TRP A 47 29.37 -28.13 -22.71
CA TRP A 47 28.84 -27.79 -21.38
C TRP A 47 27.45 -27.14 -21.44
N LEU A 48 27.22 -26.25 -22.41
CA LEU A 48 25.91 -25.63 -22.64
C LEU A 48 24.86 -26.69 -23.01
N TRP A 49 25.23 -27.63 -23.91
CA TRP A 49 24.33 -28.69 -24.32
C TRP A 49 24.02 -29.67 -23.18
N LEU A 50 25.03 -30.05 -22.37
CA LEU A 50 24.84 -30.86 -21.16
C LEU A 50 23.91 -30.16 -20.15
N PHE A 51 24.08 -28.86 -19.95
CA PHE A 51 23.24 -28.06 -19.07
C PHE A 51 21.78 -28.06 -19.52
N VAL A 52 21.53 -27.86 -20.81
CA VAL A 52 20.18 -27.91 -21.38
C VAL A 52 19.60 -29.33 -21.28
N ALA A 53 20.41 -30.38 -21.48
CA ALA A 53 20.00 -31.78 -21.33
C ALA A 53 19.58 -32.11 -19.90
N VAL A 54 20.29 -31.59 -18.89
CA VAL A 54 19.95 -31.75 -17.47
C VAL A 54 18.63 -31.04 -17.13
N ILE A 55 18.43 -29.80 -17.60
CA ILE A 55 17.18 -29.09 -17.41
C ILE A 55 16.00 -29.83 -18.04
N TYR A 56 16.20 -30.36 -19.24
CA TYR A 56 15.17 -31.14 -19.95
C TYR A 56 14.84 -32.45 -19.23
N GLY A 57 15.86 -33.11 -18.68
CA GLY A 57 15.74 -34.34 -17.89
C GLY A 57 14.98 -34.07 -16.56
N LEU A 58 15.31 -32.99 -15.86
CA LEU A 58 14.62 -32.54 -14.65
C LEU A 58 13.16 -32.20 -14.92
N ASN A 59 12.88 -31.50 -16.01
CA ASN A 59 11.52 -31.16 -16.41
C ASN A 59 10.70 -32.42 -16.77
N PHE A 60 11.31 -33.39 -17.44
CA PHE A 60 10.69 -34.69 -17.75
C PHE A 60 10.40 -35.51 -16.48
N LEU A 61 11.33 -35.52 -15.51
CA LEU A 61 11.14 -36.17 -14.21
C LEU A 61 10.02 -35.51 -13.38
N LEU A 62 10.00 -34.18 -13.35
CA LEU A 62 8.92 -33.40 -12.69
C LEU A 62 7.56 -33.69 -13.32
N HIS A 63 7.47 -33.72 -14.66
CA HIS A 63 6.22 -34.06 -15.35
C HIS A 63 5.79 -35.51 -15.05
N LYS A 64 6.74 -36.45 -14.95
CA LYS A 64 6.44 -37.85 -14.62
C LYS A 64 6.03 -38.03 -13.17
N MET A 65 6.60 -37.25 -12.23
CA MET A 65 6.20 -37.24 -10.81
C MET A 65 4.80 -36.66 -10.64
N ILE A 66 4.51 -35.52 -11.29
CA ILE A 66 3.19 -34.87 -11.24
C ILE A 66 2.14 -35.80 -11.89
N ALA A 67 2.42 -36.41 -13.04
CA ALA A 67 1.51 -37.36 -13.66
C ALA A 67 1.32 -38.64 -12.83
N GLY A 68 2.36 -39.04 -12.09
CA GLY A 68 2.29 -40.17 -11.14
C GLY A 68 1.38 -39.88 -9.97
N GLN A 69 1.53 -38.70 -9.37
CA GLN A 69 0.67 -38.25 -8.24
C GLN A 69 -0.81 -38.08 -8.67
N ILE A 70 -1.04 -37.55 -9.87
CA ILE A 70 -2.41 -37.44 -10.42
C ILE A 70 -3.00 -38.84 -10.67
N ASN A 71 -2.23 -39.79 -11.19
CA ASN A 71 -2.70 -41.16 -11.39
C ASN A 71 -2.90 -41.95 -10.08
N GLU A 72 -2.13 -41.66 -9.03
CA GLU A 72 -2.36 -42.23 -7.70
C GLU A 72 -3.62 -41.63 -7.04
N ALA A 73 -3.80 -40.32 -7.13
CA ALA A 73 -5.03 -39.66 -6.66
C ALA A 73 -6.28 -40.17 -7.38
N LEU A 74 -6.17 -40.42 -8.70
CA LEU A 74 -7.27 -41.02 -9.48
C LEU A 74 -7.50 -42.50 -9.15
N ARG A 75 -6.47 -43.26 -8.76
CA ARG A 75 -6.60 -44.67 -8.28
C ARG A 75 -7.21 -44.75 -6.89
N PHE A 76 -6.89 -43.80 -5.98
CA PHE A 76 -7.52 -43.72 -4.66
C PHE A 76 -9.02 -43.41 -4.78
N SER A 77 -9.42 -42.54 -5.72
CA SER A 77 -10.83 -42.25 -6.01
C SER A 77 -11.58 -43.45 -6.62
N GLY A 78 -10.88 -44.37 -7.29
CA GLY A 78 -11.48 -45.55 -7.93
C GLY A 78 -11.65 -46.80 -7.06
N ASN A 79 -10.99 -46.86 -5.88
CA ASN A 79 -11.00 -48.05 -5.03
C ASN A 79 -11.97 -48.01 -3.85
N GLU A 80 -12.69 -46.90 -3.62
CA GLU A 80 -13.73 -46.80 -2.57
C GLU A 80 -15.10 -47.38 -2.99
N THR A 81 -15.24 -47.93 -4.18
CA THR A 81 -16.51 -48.49 -4.64
C THR A 81 -16.72 -49.97 -4.39
N ARG A 82 -15.88 -50.60 -3.52
CA ARG A 82 -15.97 -52.05 -3.27
C ARG A 82 -16.11 -52.44 -1.81
N ASN A 83 -16.97 -51.81 -1.04
CA ASN A 83 -17.53 -52.40 0.19
C ASN A 83 -18.56 -51.47 0.84
N VAL A 84 -19.80 -51.45 0.34
CA VAL A 84 -20.96 -51.12 1.18
C VAL A 84 -22.14 -51.94 0.68
N LYS A 85 -22.38 -53.06 1.36
CA LYS A 85 -23.72 -53.61 1.52
C LYS A 85 -24.38 -52.80 2.62
N THR A 86 -25.36 -52.01 2.28
CA THR A 86 -26.61 -51.67 2.94
C THR A 86 -27.05 -50.24 2.58
N GLY A 87 -28.06 -50.16 1.78
CA GLY A 87 -29.25 -49.28 1.76
C GLY A 87 -29.11 -47.81 2.21
N LYS A 88 -28.63 -46.97 1.34
CA LYS A 88 -29.18 -45.68 0.90
C LYS A 88 -28.27 -45.16 -0.20
N ILE A 89 -28.72 -45.25 -1.43
CA ILE A 89 -28.06 -44.69 -2.61
C ILE A 89 -28.15 -43.17 -2.47
N THR A 90 -27.09 -42.52 -1.99
CA THR A 90 -26.82 -41.14 -2.38
C THR A 90 -26.28 -41.24 -3.81
N ASP A 91 -27.04 -40.77 -4.79
CA ASP A 91 -26.59 -40.66 -6.18
C ASP A 91 -25.32 -39.83 -6.27
N LYS A 92 -24.17 -40.51 -6.12
CA LYS A 92 -22.90 -39.94 -6.52
C LYS A 92 -22.90 -40.02 -8.05
N LEU A 93 -23.09 -38.89 -8.71
CA LEU A 93 -22.96 -38.73 -10.15
C LEU A 93 -21.64 -39.38 -10.62
N VAL A 94 -21.71 -40.50 -11.30
CA VAL A 94 -20.55 -41.11 -11.98
C VAL A 94 -20.35 -40.34 -13.28
N LEU A 95 -19.52 -39.31 -13.25
CA LEU A 95 -19.14 -38.54 -14.44
C LEU A 95 -18.32 -39.43 -15.39
N ASN A 96 -18.78 -39.55 -16.63
CA ASN A 96 -17.98 -40.16 -17.68
C ASN A 96 -16.83 -39.18 -18.11
N ARG A 97 -15.88 -39.66 -18.90
CA ARG A 97 -14.71 -38.84 -19.33
C ARG A 97 -15.12 -37.58 -20.13
N ALA A 98 -16.18 -37.68 -20.93
CA ALA A 98 -16.71 -36.55 -21.70
C ALA A 98 -17.36 -35.49 -20.80
N ASP A 99 -18.00 -35.90 -19.70
CA ASP A 99 -18.59 -34.98 -18.72
C ASP A 99 -17.50 -34.28 -17.90
N ILE A 100 -16.39 -34.95 -17.60
CA ILE A 100 -15.22 -34.35 -16.94
C ILE A 100 -14.62 -33.27 -17.85
N ASP A 101 -14.37 -33.57 -19.12
CA ASP A 101 -13.82 -32.63 -20.10
C ASP A 101 -14.76 -31.42 -20.28
N ASN A 102 -16.08 -31.65 -20.36
CA ASN A 102 -17.07 -30.58 -20.42
C ASN A 102 -17.13 -29.73 -19.15
N SER A 103 -17.05 -30.32 -17.97
CA SER A 103 -17.04 -29.61 -16.70
C SER A 103 -15.81 -28.73 -16.57
N MET A 104 -14.63 -29.23 -16.98
CA MET A 104 -13.40 -28.46 -17.00
C MET A 104 -13.50 -27.27 -17.96
N MET A 105 -14.09 -27.46 -19.15
CA MET A 105 -14.28 -26.39 -20.11
C MET A 105 -15.26 -25.32 -19.58
N LEU A 106 -16.36 -25.72 -18.95
CA LEU A 106 -17.33 -24.79 -18.35
C LEU A 106 -16.74 -24.04 -17.17
N LEU A 107 -15.91 -24.69 -16.34
CA LEU A 107 -15.16 -24.06 -15.26
C LEU A 107 -14.24 -22.96 -15.82
N LEU A 108 -13.44 -23.28 -16.85
CA LEU A 108 -12.56 -22.31 -17.51
C LEU A 108 -13.36 -21.15 -18.12
N LYS A 109 -14.45 -21.43 -18.82
CA LYS A 109 -15.32 -20.37 -19.38
C LYS A 109 -15.90 -19.48 -18.29
N THR A 110 -16.35 -20.06 -17.17
CA THR A 110 -16.87 -19.29 -16.03
C THR A 110 -15.80 -18.37 -15.46
N MET A 111 -14.59 -18.90 -15.22
CA MET A 111 -13.48 -18.11 -14.68
C MET A 111 -13.02 -17.00 -15.65
N THR A 112 -12.94 -17.29 -16.94
CA THR A 112 -12.58 -16.28 -17.95
C THR A 112 -13.63 -15.19 -18.07
N SER A 113 -14.93 -15.54 -18.04
CA SER A 113 -16.02 -14.57 -18.04
C SER A 113 -16.00 -13.68 -16.79
N ILE A 114 -15.77 -14.23 -15.61
CA ILE A 114 -15.59 -13.45 -14.35
C ILE A 114 -14.40 -12.47 -14.50
N THR A 115 -13.28 -12.95 -15.04
CA THR A 115 -12.08 -12.11 -15.21
C THR A 115 -12.30 -11.01 -16.24
N ALA A 116 -13.05 -11.29 -17.31
CA ALA A 116 -13.43 -10.32 -18.33
C ALA A 116 -14.52 -9.32 -17.87
N GLY A 117 -15.13 -9.53 -16.70
CA GLY A 117 -16.21 -8.69 -16.20
C GLY A 117 -17.59 -9.02 -16.79
N ASP A 118 -17.70 -10.08 -17.60
CA ASP A 118 -18.99 -10.54 -18.13
C ASP A 118 -19.71 -11.48 -17.15
N MET A 119 -20.39 -10.89 -16.18
CA MET A 119 -21.11 -11.65 -15.14
C MET A 119 -22.31 -12.40 -15.70
N THR A 120 -22.89 -11.96 -16.83
CA THR A 120 -24.03 -12.63 -17.49
C THR A 120 -23.58 -13.95 -18.09
N ALA A 121 -22.52 -13.95 -18.88
CA ALA A 121 -21.93 -15.18 -19.43
C ALA A 121 -21.41 -16.10 -18.31
N ALA A 122 -20.76 -15.55 -17.27
CA ALA A 122 -20.28 -16.30 -16.12
C ALA A 122 -21.43 -17.06 -15.43
N ARG A 123 -22.57 -16.40 -15.20
CA ARG A 123 -23.74 -16.98 -14.57
C ARG A 123 -24.37 -18.11 -15.42
N LYS A 124 -24.39 -17.91 -16.74
CA LYS A 124 -24.89 -18.95 -17.67
C LYS A 124 -24.00 -20.21 -17.62
N CYS A 125 -22.70 -20.04 -17.78
CA CYS A 125 -21.72 -21.13 -17.72
C CYS A 125 -21.74 -21.84 -16.35
N LEU A 126 -21.89 -21.08 -15.24
CA LEU A 126 -21.98 -21.64 -13.90
C LEU A 126 -23.23 -22.48 -13.72
N LYS A 127 -24.38 -22.07 -14.30
CA LYS A 127 -25.62 -22.85 -14.25
C LYS A 127 -25.48 -24.17 -15.01
N GLU A 128 -24.82 -24.14 -16.18
CA GLU A 128 -24.53 -25.34 -16.95
C GLU A 128 -23.56 -26.27 -16.18
N LEU A 129 -22.55 -25.71 -15.55
CA LEU A 129 -21.60 -26.45 -14.71
C LEU A 129 -22.30 -27.11 -13.52
N ARG A 130 -23.19 -26.38 -12.81
CA ARG A 130 -23.99 -26.92 -11.70
C ARG A 130 -24.87 -28.09 -12.13
N ASN A 131 -25.43 -28.03 -13.33
CA ASN A 131 -26.26 -29.13 -13.85
C ASN A 131 -25.43 -30.41 -14.12
N LEU A 132 -24.14 -30.29 -14.38
CA LEU A 132 -23.25 -31.43 -14.65
C LEU A 132 -22.64 -32.02 -13.37
N ILE A 133 -22.21 -31.18 -12.43
CA ILE A 133 -21.46 -31.66 -11.24
C ILE A 133 -22.29 -31.58 -9.96
N GLY A 134 -23.51 -30.99 -10.02
CA GLY A 134 -24.37 -30.77 -8.85
C GLY A 134 -23.86 -29.57 -8.01
N ASP A 135 -24.34 -29.53 -6.76
CA ASP A 135 -23.92 -28.53 -5.79
C ASP A 135 -22.56 -28.95 -5.16
N ASP A 136 -21.51 -28.44 -5.72
CA ASP A 136 -20.12 -28.63 -5.27
C ASP A 136 -19.57 -27.34 -4.68
N THR A 137 -18.57 -27.46 -3.82
CA THR A 137 -17.85 -26.34 -3.19
C THR A 137 -17.31 -25.33 -4.20
N ILE A 138 -16.94 -25.81 -5.40
CA ILE A 138 -16.45 -24.94 -6.49
C ILE A 138 -17.55 -24.02 -7.02
N ILE A 139 -18.79 -24.50 -7.07
CA ILE A 139 -19.96 -23.71 -7.49
C ILE A 139 -20.18 -22.54 -6.54
N ASP A 140 -20.05 -22.79 -5.23
CA ASP A 140 -20.22 -21.76 -4.21
C ASP A 140 -19.12 -20.70 -4.29
N VAL A 141 -17.85 -21.11 -4.47
CA VAL A 141 -16.72 -20.19 -4.64
C VAL A 141 -16.88 -19.32 -5.88
N LEU A 142 -17.32 -19.90 -7.00
CA LEU A 142 -17.59 -19.15 -8.23
C LEU A 142 -18.80 -18.22 -8.08
N THR A 143 -19.82 -18.64 -7.35
CA THR A 143 -21.01 -17.82 -7.05
C THR A 143 -20.62 -16.59 -6.23
N LEU A 144 -19.76 -16.72 -5.20
CA LEU A 144 -19.22 -15.58 -4.45
C LEU A 144 -18.50 -14.59 -5.34
N LYS A 145 -17.66 -15.08 -6.29
CA LYS A 145 -16.96 -14.22 -7.25
C LYS A 145 -17.93 -13.49 -8.20
N ILE A 146 -18.98 -14.15 -8.66
CA ILE A 146 -20.03 -13.54 -9.49
C ILE A 146 -20.76 -12.46 -8.70
N TYR A 147 -21.19 -12.72 -7.47
CA TYR A 147 -21.84 -11.70 -6.62
C TYR A 147 -20.95 -10.49 -6.38
N LYS A 148 -19.65 -10.71 -6.18
CA LYS A 148 -18.66 -9.61 -6.08
C LYS A 148 -18.62 -8.77 -7.36
N GLY A 149 -18.56 -9.42 -8.53
CA GLY A 149 -18.54 -8.73 -9.83
C GLY A 149 -19.82 -7.96 -10.13
N GLU A 150 -20.96 -8.48 -9.69
CA GLU A 150 -22.29 -7.84 -9.79
C GLU A 150 -22.51 -6.76 -8.72
N LYS A 151 -21.57 -6.59 -7.78
CA LYS A 151 -21.70 -5.71 -6.59
C LYS A 151 -22.93 -6.05 -5.73
N ASN A 152 -23.36 -7.31 -5.75
CA ASN A 152 -24.48 -7.80 -4.95
C ASN A 152 -23.96 -8.27 -3.58
N PHE A 153 -23.62 -7.30 -2.73
CA PHE A 153 -22.95 -7.56 -1.45
C PHE A 153 -23.87 -8.26 -0.44
N ASP A 154 -25.18 -8.07 -0.52
CA ASP A 154 -26.13 -8.75 0.37
C ASP A 154 -26.14 -10.27 0.14
N LYS A 155 -26.25 -10.70 -1.12
CA LYS A 155 -26.18 -12.13 -1.46
C LYS A 155 -24.79 -12.72 -1.23
N MET A 156 -23.74 -11.91 -1.43
CA MET A 156 -22.37 -12.33 -1.14
C MET A 156 -22.19 -12.60 0.34
N GLU A 157 -22.71 -11.75 1.22
CA GLU A 157 -22.65 -11.92 2.66
C GLU A 157 -23.51 -13.12 3.12
N GLU A 158 -24.76 -13.23 2.63
CA GLU A 158 -25.63 -14.35 2.96
C GLU A 158 -24.99 -15.71 2.62
N LEU A 159 -24.42 -15.82 1.40
CA LEU A 159 -23.75 -17.05 0.98
C LEU A 159 -22.49 -17.31 1.80
N SER A 160 -21.66 -16.29 2.01
CA SER A 160 -20.44 -16.44 2.79
C SER A 160 -20.73 -16.91 4.23
N THR A 161 -21.76 -16.39 4.86
CA THR A 161 -22.18 -16.81 6.21
C THR A 161 -22.58 -18.29 6.25
N LYS A 162 -23.30 -18.78 5.23
CA LYS A 162 -23.66 -20.21 5.11
C LYS A 162 -22.45 -21.11 4.96
N LEU A 163 -21.42 -20.63 4.23
CA LEU A 163 -20.22 -21.41 3.93
C LEU A 163 -19.15 -21.39 5.03
N MET A 164 -19.25 -20.49 6.01
CA MET A 164 -18.28 -20.39 7.12
C MET A 164 -18.15 -21.65 7.96
N ASN A 165 -19.17 -22.49 7.99
CA ASN A 165 -19.16 -23.75 8.72
C ASN A 165 -18.43 -24.89 7.99
N ASN A 166 -18.07 -24.70 6.74
CA ASN A 166 -17.27 -25.63 5.95
C ASN A 166 -15.78 -25.32 6.15
N PRO A 167 -14.99 -26.22 6.77
CA PRO A 167 -13.56 -25.96 7.02
C PRO A 167 -12.75 -25.66 5.75
N ASP A 168 -13.10 -26.28 4.63
CA ASP A 168 -12.40 -26.08 3.35
C ASP A 168 -12.69 -24.70 2.73
N LEU A 169 -13.82 -24.08 3.08
CA LEU A 169 -14.27 -22.81 2.56
C LEU A 169 -14.21 -21.68 3.58
N GLU A 170 -13.86 -21.94 4.84
CA GLU A 170 -13.90 -20.96 5.93
C GLU A 170 -13.14 -19.68 5.57
N LEU A 171 -11.90 -19.78 5.09
CA LEU A 171 -11.10 -18.61 4.72
C LEU A 171 -11.64 -17.84 3.53
N VAL A 172 -12.15 -18.54 2.52
CA VAL A 172 -12.75 -17.90 1.34
C VAL A 172 -14.04 -17.17 1.74
N SER A 173 -14.82 -17.79 2.61
CA SER A 173 -16.06 -17.22 3.14
C SER A 173 -15.82 -16.01 4.02
N LEU A 174 -14.84 -16.08 4.95
CA LEU A 174 -14.43 -14.95 5.77
C LEU A 174 -13.96 -13.77 4.91
N LYS A 175 -13.16 -14.05 3.87
CA LYS A 175 -12.73 -13.00 2.93
C LYS A 175 -13.91 -12.35 2.22
N ALA A 176 -14.83 -13.15 1.71
CA ALA A 176 -16.03 -12.65 1.03
C ALA A 176 -16.91 -11.82 1.97
N ALA A 177 -17.12 -12.29 3.21
CA ALA A 177 -17.87 -11.56 4.23
C ALA A 177 -17.25 -10.20 4.55
N VAL A 178 -15.92 -10.17 4.85
CA VAL A 178 -15.20 -8.92 5.13
C VAL A 178 -15.32 -7.94 3.94
N GLU A 179 -15.12 -8.41 2.70
CA GLU A 179 -15.24 -7.58 1.52
C GLU A 179 -16.67 -7.02 1.35
N ALA A 180 -17.71 -7.84 1.53
CA ALA A 180 -19.11 -7.41 1.42
C ALA A 180 -19.45 -6.37 2.50
N GLN A 181 -19.12 -6.64 3.75
CA GLN A 181 -19.40 -5.77 4.89
C GLN A 181 -18.64 -4.43 4.80
N MET A 182 -17.42 -4.45 4.29
CA MET A 182 -16.68 -3.21 4.01
C MET A 182 -17.40 -2.32 2.98
N GLN A 183 -17.95 -2.91 1.92
CA GLN A 183 -18.71 -2.16 0.91
C GLN A 183 -20.05 -1.63 1.45
N LYS A 184 -20.67 -2.37 2.34
CA LYS A 184 -21.91 -1.97 3.05
C LYS A 184 -21.65 -1.00 4.19
N LYS A 185 -20.35 -0.72 4.53
CA LYS A 185 -19.91 0.11 5.67
C LYS A 185 -20.28 -0.50 7.04
N GLU A 186 -20.45 -1.79 7.13
CA GLU A 186 -20.70 -2.55 8.35
C GLU A 186 -19.38 -2.95 9.03
N PHE A 187 -18.65 -1.92 9.52
CA PHE A 187 -17.25 -2.06 9.93
C PHE A 187 -17.04 -2.93 11.17
N GLU A 188 -17.98 -2.93 12.10
CA GLU A 188 -17.92 -3.76 13.31
C GLU A 188 -17.99 -5.25 12.95
N GLN A 189 -18.93 -5.62 12.08
CA GLN A 189 -19.05 -6.99 11.63
C GLN A 189 -17.84 -7.44 10.79
N ALA A 190 -17.34 -6.56 9.92
CA ALA A 190 -16.14 -6.79 9.15
C ALA A 190 -14.91 -7.04 10.08
N LEU A 191 -14.80 -6.28 11.19
CA LEU A 191 -13.74 -6.46 12.18
C LEU A 191 -13.81 -7.83 12.85
N ILE A 192 -15.01 -8.29 13.24
CA ILE A 192 -15.20 -9.62 13.85
C ILE A 192 -14.70 -10.71 12.90
N ASN A 193 -15.12 -10.65 11.62
CA ASN A 193 -14.73 -11.64 10.62
C ASN A 193 -13.23 -11.56 10.24
N ALA A 194 -12.65 -10.34 10.20
CA ALA A 194 -11.21 -10.18 9.97
C ALA A 194 -10.37 -10.72 11.14
N ASN A 195 -10.81 -10.52 12.38
CA ASN A 195 -10.17 -11.10 13.55
C ASN A 195 -10.24 -12.63 13.52
N LYS A 196 -11.40 -13.21 13.18
CA LYS A 196 -11.55 -14.65 13.01
C LYS A 196 -10.59 -15.17 11.92
N ALA A 197 -10.49 -14.49 10.78
CA ALA A 197 -9.54 -14.86 9.74
C ALA A 197 -8.08 -14.80 10.25
N PHE A 198 -7.74 -13.82 11.08
CA PHE A 198 -6.41 -13.68 11.67
C PHE A 198 -6.10 -14.80 12.68
N GLU A 199 -7.08 -15.29 13.43
CA GLU A 199 -6.95 -16.45 14.32
C GLU A 199 -6.70 -17.74 13.52
N VAL A 200 -7.42 -17.92 12.40
CA VAL A 200 -7.30 -19.12 11.54
C VAL A 200 -5.99 -19.13 10.76
N ARG A 201 -5.62 -18.04 10.12
CA ARG A 201 -4.45 -17.97 9.20
C ARG A 201 -3.78 -16.61 9.23
N GLN A 202 -2.53 -16.56 9.72
CA GLN A 202 -1.74 -15.31 9.78
C GLN A 202 -0.66 -15.21 8.69
N ASP A 203 -0.59 -16.15 7.76
CA ASP A 203 0.42 -16.22 6.70
C ASP A 203 -0.13 -15.73 5.34
N LEU A 204 -1.28 -15.06 5.34
CA LEU A 204 -1.89 -14.48 4.17
C LEU A 204 -1.90 -12.94 4.26
N TYR A 205 -1.42 -12.30 3.20
CA TYR A 205 -1.33 -10.83 3.16
C TYR A 205 -2.68 -10.13 3.40
N TRP A 206 -3.76 -10.59 2.75
CA TRP A 206 -5.08 -9.98 2.89
C TRP A 206 -5.63 -10.06 4.32
N VAL A 207 -5.27 -11.12 5.06
CA VAL A 207 -5.68 -11.30 6.48
C VAL A 207 -5.00 -10.24 7.34
N ILE A 208 -3.67 -10.10 7.19
CA ILE A 208 -2.89 -9.07 7.89
C ILE A 208 -3.41 -7.67 7.55
N GLU A 209 -3.61 -7.39 6.27
CA GLU A 209 -4.08 -6.08 5.80
C GLU A 209 -5.47 -5.74 6.32
N SER A 210 -6.44 -6.66 6.21
CA SER A 210 -7.81 -6.42 6.68
C SER A 210 -7.88 -6.28 8.20
N ALA A 211 -7.22 -7.17 8.96
CA ALA A 211 -7.22 -7.10 10.41
C ALA A 211 -6.53 -5.82 10.93
N PHE A 212 -5.39 -5.42 10.33
CA PHE A 212 -4.71 -4.18 10.66
C PHE A 212 -5.59 -2.96 10.40
N ASN A 213 -6.14 -2.84 9.17
CA ASN A 213 -6.93 -1.69 8.76
C ASN A 213 -8.21 -1.54 9.59
N LEU A 214 -8.89 -2.63 9.88
CA LEU A 214 -10.15 -2.60 10.63
C LEU A 214 -9.92 -2.31 12.12
N ARG A 215 -8.85 -2.89 12.73
CA ARG A 215 -8.47 -2.55 14.11
C ARG A 215 -8.06 -1.10 14.24
N ALA A 216 -7.22 -0.60 13.35
CA ALA A 216 -6.82 0.80 13.34
C ALA A 216 -8.02 1.74 13.16
N LYS A 217 -8.97 1.40 12.29
CA LYS A 217 -10.22 2.15 12.11
C LYS A 217 -11.11 2.14 13.35
N ALA A 218 -11.14 1.03 14.09
CA ALA A 218 -11.86 0.90 15.36
C ALA A 218 -11.13 1.60 16.53
N GLY A 219 -9.92 2.13 16.32
CA GLY A 219 -9.10 2.73 17.38
C GLY A 219 -8.32 1.73 18.23
N ASP A 220 -8.38 0.43 17.92
CA ASP A 220 -7.56 -0.61 18.57
C ASP A 220 -6.14 -0.60 17.99
N TRP A 221 -5.37 0.42 18.37
CA TRP A 221 -4.01 0.61 17.86
C TRP A 221 -3.01 -0.41 18.44
N GLU A 222 -3.27 -0.93 19.62
CA GLU A 222 -2.45 -2.00 20.22
C GLU A 222 -2.61 -3.31 19.45
N GLY A 223 -3.85 -3.72 19.22
CA GLY A 223 -4.15 -4.88 18.40
C GLY A 223 -3.69 -4.71 16.95
N ALA A 224 -3.81 -3.51 16.36
CA ALA A 224 -3.27 -3.20 15.05
C ALA A 224 -1.74 -3.39 15.01
N LEU A 225 -1.01 -2.92 16.04
CA LEU A 225 0.44 -3.10 16.15
C LEU A 225 0.84 -4.58 16.22
N GLN A 226 0.08 -5.39 16.96
CA GLN A 226 0.33 -6.84 17.06
C GLN A 226 0.17 -7.52 15.69
N VAL A 227 -0.90 -7.20 14.94
CA VAL A 227 -1.14 -7.73 13.60
C VAL A 227 -0.02 -7.31 12.65
N LEU A 228 0.37 -6.03 12.68
CA LEU A 228 1.43 -5.49 11.81
C LEU A 228 2.78 -6.18 12.08
N ASN A 229 3.14 -6.38 13.35
CA ASN A 229 4.36 -7.08 13.76
C ASN A 229 4.34 -8.55 13.31
N SER A 230 3.18 -9.24 13.41
CA SER A 230 3.02 -10.62 12.93
C SER A 230 3.24 -10.68 11.41
N GLY A 231 2.63 -9.77 10.65
CA GLY A 231 2.79 -9.70 9.20
C GLY A 231 4.22 -9.43 8.76
N HIS A 232 4.93 -8.54 9.46
CA HIS A 232 6.34 -8.25 9.18
C HIS A 232 7.24 -9.45 9.49
N LYS A 233 7.06 -10.10 10.65
CA LYS A 233 7.82 -11.32 11.02
C LYS A 233 7.69 -12.42 9.96
N LYS A 234 6.52 -12.53 9.32
CA LYS A 234 6.23 -13.49 8.25
C LYS A 234 6.63 -12.98 6.84
N LYS A 235 7.28 -11.81 6.74
CA LYS A 235 7.72 -11.18 5.48
C LYS A 235 6.57 -10.87 4.50
N LEU A 236 5.35 -10.71 5.02
CA LEU A 236 4.17 -10.35 4.23
C LEU A 236 4.07 -8.84 3.99
N VAL A 237 4.60 -8.04 4.92
CA VAL A 237 4.62 -6.57 4.84
C VAL A 237 6.04 -6.11 4.49
N PRO A 238 6.24 -5.38 3.39
CA PRO A 238 7.54 -4.82 3.02
C PRO A 238 8.10 -3.89 4.11
N ASP A 239 9.42 -3.85 4.28
CA ASP A 239 10.10 -3.12 5.36
C ASP A 239 9.73 -1.63 5.42
N ASP A 240 9.66 -0.96 4.27
CA ASP A 240 9.32 0.47 4.22
C ASP A 240 7.86 0.72 4.63
N LYS A 241 6.93 -0.11 4.13
CA LYS A 241 5.51 -0.06 4.53
C LYS A 241 5.36 -0.37 6.02
N TYR A 242 6.08 -1.38 6.52
CA TYR A 242 6.08 -1.72 7.94
C TYR A 242 6.56 -0.56 8.82
N LYS A 243 7.72 0.03 8.51
CA LYS A 243 8.26 1.16 9.27
C LYS A 243 7.30 2.34 9.31
N TYR A 244 6.72 2.65 8.15
CA TYR A 244 5.75 3.73 8.03
C TYR A 244 4.49 3.49 8.87
N LEU A 245 3.82 2.35 8.68
CA LEU A 245 2.59 2.02 9.41
C LEU A 245 2.85 1.86 10.91
N LYS A 246 4.02 1.33 11.29
CA LYS A 246 4.42 1.22 12.69
C LYS A 246 4.60 2.60 13.32
N ALA A 247 5.22 3.55 12.62
CA ALA A 247 5.34 4.93 13.10
C ALA A 247 3.97 5.60 13.29
N VAL A 248 3.04 5.42 12.34
CA VAL A 248 1.66 5.91 12.45
C VAL A 248 0.95 5.31 13.66
N THR A 249 1.06 3.99 13.84
CA THR A 249 0.44 3.27 14.95
C THR A 249 1.00 3.71 16.30
N LEU A 250 2.33 3.81 16.41
CA LEU A 250 3.00 4.28 17.62
C LEU A 250 2.63 5.72 17.96
N TYR A 251 2.52 6.59 16.96
CA TYR A 251 2.04 7.96 17.18
C TYR A 251 0.62 7.99 17.77
N GLN A 252 -0.28 7.11 17.30
CA GLN A 252 -1.63 7.02 17.88
C GLN A 252 -1.63 6.46 19.31
N LEU A 253 -0.78 5.49 19.60
CA LEU A 253 -0.57 5.03 20.97
C LEU A 253 0.00 6.13 21.87
N ALA A 254 0.85 7.00 21.32
CA ALA A 254 1.31 8.19 22.04
C ALA A 254 0.15 9.16 22.34
N GLU A 255 -0.71 9.45 21.36
CA GLU A 255 -1.89 10.30 21.59
C GLU A 255 -2.83 9.71 22.65
N ASN A 256 -3.04 8.40 22.65
CA ASN A 256 -3.82 7.73 23.68
C ASN A 256 -3.16 7.86 25.08
N ALA A 257 -1.83 7.67 25.16
CA ALA A 257 -1.07 7.88 26.39
C ALA A 257 -1.14 9.32 26.90
N LYS A 258 -1.08 10.30 25.97
CA LYS A 258 -1.26 11.72 26.29
C LYS A 258 -2.63 12.01 26.89
N GLN A 259 -3.69 11.44 26.30
CA GLN A 259 -5.06 11.61 26.79
C GLN A 259 -5.29 10.99 28.18
N SER A 260 -4.61 9.87 28.47
CA SER A 260 -4.65 9.23 29.79
C SER A 260 -3.70 9.84 30.83
N GLY A 261 -2.88 10.83 30.45
CA GLY A 261 -1.90 11.45 31.34
C GLY A 261 -0.64 10.62 31.57
N ASP A 262 -0.42 9.55 30.78
CA ASP A 262 0.76 8.70 30.86
C ASP A 262 1.94 9.30 30.06
N SER A 263 2.64 10.22 30.70
CA SER A 263 3.77 10.94 30.05
C SER A 263 4.95 10.02 29.72
N VAL A 264 5.13 8.91 30.44
CA VAL A 264 6.22 7.96 30.18
C VAL A 264 5.98 7.22 28.87
N ASN A 265 4.80 6.64 28.69
CA ASN A 265 4.44 5.97 27.45
C ASN A 265 4.26 6.95 26.30
N PHE A 266 3.76 8.17 26.54
CA PHE A 266 3.72 9.23 25.54
C PHE A 266 5.11 9.48 24.94
N PHE A 267 6.11 9.76 25.77
CA PHE A 267 7.49 9.96 25.31
C PHE A 267 8.05 8.76 24.56
N LYS A 268 7.90 7.57 25.15
CA LYS A 268 8.37 6.32 24.56
C LYS A 268 7.82 6.11 23.17
N TYR A 269 6.51 6.23 23.00
CA TYR A 269 5.85 6.00 21.71
C TYR A 269 6.15 7.10 20.70
N CYS A 270 6.20 8.38 21.09
CA CYS A 270 6.61 9.48 20.20
C CYS A 270 8.06 9.30 19.71
N SER A 271 8.98 8.93 20.61
CA SER A 271 10.39 8.71 20.26
C SER A 271 10.53 7.55 19.27
N GLN A 272 9.88 6.44 19.53
CA GLN A 272 9.88 5.29 18.62
C GLN A 272 9.22 5.62 17.27
N ALA A 273 8.09 6.33 17.26
CA ALA A 273 7.44 6.76 16.01
C ALA A 273 8.38 7.61 15.15
N ASN A 274 9.08 8.57 15.77
CA ASN A 274 10.05 9.42 15.08
C ASN A 274 11.33 8.66 14.64
N GLU A 275 11.70 7.58 15.32
CA GLU A 275 12.80 6.69 14.92
C GLU A 275 12.40 5.85 13.70
N TYR A 276 11.23 5.20 13.72
CA TYR A 276 10.74 4.39 12.59
C TYR A 276 10.46 5.21 11.34
N ASN A 277 9.91 6.41 11.51
CA ASN A 277 9.71 7.34 10.39
C ASN A 277 10.03 8.78 10.77
N PRO A 278 11.27 9.23 10.52
CA PRO A 278 11.71 10.61 10.79
C PRO A 278 11.05 11.69 9.92
N GLU A 279 10.18 11.31 8.99
CA GLU A 279 9.42 12.22 8.11
C GLU A 279 7.94 12.34 8.54
N LEU A 280 7.53 11.65 9.60
CA LEU A 280 6.17 11.72 10.13
C LEU A 280 5.98 13.00 10.96
N VAL A 281 5.41 14.03 10.33
CA VAL A 281 5.24 15.37 10.91
C VAL A 281 4.54 15.35 12.28
N PRO A 282 3.37 14.69 12.46
CA PRO A 282 2.69 14.73 13.75
C PRO A 282 3.51 14.09 14.88
N ALA A 283 4.28 13.02 14.62
CA ALA A 283 5.12 12.41 15.65
C ALA A 283 6.27 13.33 16.09
N ALA A 284 6.87 14.05 15.14
CA ALA A 284 7.93 15.02 15.46
C ALA A 284 7.39 16.23 16.23
N LEU A 285 6.19 16.73 15.89
CA LEU A 285 5.52 17.80 16.62
C LEU A 285 5.19 17.38 18.05
N ALA A 286 4.61 16.19 18.23
CA ALA A 286 4.29 15.64 19.55
C ALA A 286 5.54 15.42 20.42
N LEU A 287 6.63 14.93 19.84
CA LEU A 287 7.89 14.76 20.55
C LEU A 287 8.50 16.11 20.96
N ALA A 288 8.44 17.11 20.09
CA ALA A 288 8.90 18.46 20.40
C ALA A 288 8.08 19.10 21.51
N GLU A 289 6.74 18.92 21.47
CA GLU A 289 5.83 19.37 22.52
C GLU A 289 6.18 18.75 23.87
N TYR A 290 6.44 17.44 23.91
CA TYR A 290 6.87 16.76 25.13
C TYR A 290 8.12 17.40 25.74
N TYR A 291 9.16 17.66 24.90
CA TYR A 291 10.38 18.29 25.39
C TYR A 291 10.19 19.70 25.95
N VAL A 292 9.23 20.45 25.42
CA VAL A 292 8.89 21.79 25.94
C VAL A 292 8.15 21.71 27.28
N GLN A 293 7.19 20.79 27.37
CA GLN A 293 6.33 20.65 28.55
C GLN A 293 7.05 20.00 29.74
N ASN A 294 7.98 19.07 29.47
CA ASN A 294 8.73 18.37 30.49
C ASN A 294 10.19 18.87 30.47
N ASP A 295 10.57 19.56 31.52
CA ASP A 295 11.92 20.08 31.77
C ASP A 295 12.39 21.26 30.88
N ASN A 296 11.49 21.90 30.12
CA ASN A 296 11.83 23.02 29.23
C ASN A 296 13.02 22.76 28.31
N GLN A 297 13.11 21.55 27.75
CA GLN A 297 14.23 21.10 26.92
C GLN A 297 14.15 21.68 25.49
N ILE A 298 14.16 23.00 25.36
CA ILE A 298 14.01 23.73 24.09
C ILE A 298 15.01 23.26 23.03
N ARG A 299 16.27 22.96 23.44
CA ARG A 299 17.30 22.48 22.49
C ARG A 299 16.93 21.14 21.87
N ASN A 300 16.35 20.20 22.65
CA ASN A 300 15.93 18.89 22.15
C ASN A 300 14.72 19.06 21.19
N ALA A 301 13.76 19.88 21.55
CA ALA A 301 12.64 20.23 20.69
C ALA A 301 13.11 20.83 19.35
N ALA A 302 14.02 21.83 19.41
CA ALA A 302 14.58 22.47 18.23
C ALA A 302 15.33 21.47 17.33
N ASN A 303 16.08 20.54 17.91
CA ASN A 303 16.79 19.50 17.16
C ASN A 303 15.83 18.55 16.41
N VAL A 304 14.73 18.15 17.06
CA VAL A 304 13.71 17.32 16.42
C VAL A 304 13.08 18.07 15.25
N LEU A 305 12.60 19.30 15.48
CA LEU A 305 11.95 20.12 14.47
C LEU A 305 12.86 20.49 13.31
N SER A 306 14.14 20.83 13.57
CA SER A 306 15.13 21.11 12.52
C SER A 306 15.45 19.87 11.68
N ARG A 307 15.46 18.68 12.29
CA ARG A 307 15.70 17.43 11.57
C ARG A 307 14.58 17.10 10.60
N ILE A 308 13.34 17.21 11.05
CA ILE A 308 12.21 16.94 10.17
C ILE A 308 12.02 18.03 9.11
N TRP A 309 12.29 19.30 9.44
CA TRP A 309 12.26 20.40 8.48
C TRP A 309 13.13 20.12 7.24
N ARG A 310 14.32 19.61 7.43
CA ARG A 310 15.23 19.24 6.34
C ARG A 310 14.73 18.08 5.48
N ARG A 311 13.88 17.22 6.03
CA ARG A 311 13.38 16.01 5.37
C ARG A 311 11.99 16.21 4.73
N ASN A 312 11.07 16.73 5.51
CA ASN A 312 9.68 16.95 5.13
C ASN A 312 9.19 18.31 5.69
N PRO A 313 9.63 19.43 5.09
CA PRO A 313 9.25 20.77 5.56
C PRO A 313 7.77 21.04 5.38
N THR A 314 7.11 21.51 6.44
CA THR A 314 5.70 21.94 6.45
C THR A 314 5.56 23.25 7.23
N GLY A 315 4.47 23.99 6.96
CA GLY A 315 4.19 25.22 7.71
C GLY A 315 4.04 24.98 9.21
N GLU A 316 3.45 23.88 9.61
CA GLU A 316 3.25 23.46 11.01
C GLU A 316 4.58 23.30 11.76
N ILE A 317 5.61 22.72 11.08
CA ILE A 317 6.93 22.53 11.67
C ILE A 317 7.65 23.88 11.85
N ALA A 318 7.57 24.77 10.85
CA ALA A 318 8.17 26.10 10.97
C ALA A 318 7.51 26.90 12.10
N GLU A 319 6.18 26.89 12.18
CA GLU A 319 5.45 27.56 13.24
C GLU A 319 5.80 26.99 14.63
N ALA A 320 5.85 25.65 14.76
CA ALA A 320 6.25 25.00 16.01
C ALA A 320 7.69 25.36 16.41
N TYR A 321 8.62 25.36 15.43
CA TYR A 321 10.02 25.76 15.68
C TYR A 321 10.14 27.19 16.18
N LEU A 322 9.47 28.14 15.52
CA LEU A 322 9.52 29.55 15.91
C LEU A 322 8.82 29.83 17.25
N ASN A 323 7.82 29.02 17.62
CA ASN A 323 7.12 29.14 18.89
C ASN A 323 7.91 28.58 20.09
N LEU A 324 9.03 27.89 19.87
CA LEU A 324 9.92 27.46 20.96
C LEU A 324 10.49 28.65 21.74
N TRP A 325 10.59 29.82 21.12
CA TRP A 325 11.09 31.06 21.73
C TRP A 325 9.93 32.08 21.77
N SER A 326 9.09 31.94 22.80
CA SER A 326 7.89 32.79 22.99
C SER A 326 8.21 34.27 23.10
N ASP A 327 9.37 34.59 23.68
CA ASP A 327 9.80 35.95 24.01
C ASP A 327 10.49 36.67 22.85
N ASP A 328 10.73 35.96 21.73
CA ASP A 328 11.32 36.56 20.54
C ASP A 328 10.44 37.70 20.00
N SER A 329 11.06 38.82 19.72
CA SER A 329 10.45 39.89 18.93
C SER A 329 10.12 39.44 17.52
N ALA A 330 9.28 40.18 16.81
CA ALA A 330 8.96 39.87 15.42
C ALA A 330 10.19 39.84 14.51
N ALA A 331 11.19 40.71 14.77
CA ALA A 331 12.47 40.73 14.03
C ALA A 331 13.32 39.49 14.28
N GLU A 332 13.42 39.04 15.53
CA GLU A 332 14.14 37.82 15.87
C GLU A 332 13.50 36.58 15.26
N ARG A 333 12.17 36.51 15.21
CA ARG A 333 11.41 35.45 14.51
C ARG A 333 11.72 35.43 13.00
N VAL A 334 11.86 36.60 12.36
CA VAL A 334 12.30 36.67 10.96
C VAL A 334 13.69 36.07 10.80
N GLN A 335 14.67 36.47 11.63
CA GLN A 335 16.04 35.93 11.56
C GLN A 335 16.06 34.39 11.73
N ARG A 336 15.24 33.85 12.67
CA ARG A 336 15.12 32.41 12.83
C ARG A 336 14.48 31.75 11.62
N MET A 337 13.47 32.36 11.02
CA MET A 337 12.84 31.84 9.81
C MET A 337 13.81 31.86 8.62
N GLU A 338 14.56 32.94 8.43
CA GLU A 338 15.62 33.04 7.41
C GLU A 338 16.65 31.91 7.59
N SER A 339 17.14 31.71 8.82
CA SER A 339 18.09 30.64 9.15
C SER A 339 17.51 29.25 8.88
N LEU A 340 16.24 29.04 9.20
CA LEU A 340 15.56 27.77 8.94
C LEU A 340 15.36 27.54 7.43
N ALA A 341 14.98 28.58 6.68
CA ALA A 341 14.76 28.54 5.24
C ALA A 341 16.04 28.16 4.47
N LEU A 342 17.21 28.64 4.90
CA LEU A 342 18.50 28.29 4.30
C LEU A 342 18.82 26.80 4.37
N THR A 343 18.25 26.07 5.33
CA THR A 343 18.43 24.61 5.46
C THR A 343 17.47 23.78 4.62
N ASN A 344 16.52 24.42 3.93
CA ASN A 344 15.49 23.76 3.12
C ASN A 344 15.57 24.16 1.65
N SER A 345 16.15 23.28 0.84
CA SER A 345 16.14 23.41 -0.63
C SER A 345 14.97 22.67 -1.31
N LYS A 346 14.23 21.83 -0.58
CA LYS A 346 13.17 20.95 -1.15
C LYS A 346 11.89 21.70 -1.52
N ARG A 347 11.55 22.75 -0.77
CA ARG A 347 10.28 23.49 -0.93
C ARG A 347 10.51 25.01 -0.89
N PRO A 348 11.15 25.59 -1.92
CA PRO A 348 11.43 27.02 -1.95
C PRO A 348 10.16 27.89 -1.87
N SER A 349 9.08 27.49 -2.51
CA SER A 349 7.79 28.22 -2.42
C SER A 349 7.24 28.27 -1.00
N LEU A 350 7.46 27.24 -0.17
CA LEU A 350 7.10 27.30 1.24
C LEU A 350 7.95 28.32 2.00
N ASN A 351 9.26 28.41 1.70
CA ASN A 351 10.12 29.39 2.31
C ASN A 351 9.64 30.82 2.00
N ASN A 352 9.38 31.13 0.72
CA ASN A 352 8.86 32.44 0.29
C ASN A 352 7.52 32.77 0.96
N LEU A 353 6.58 31.80 1.02
CA LEU A 353 5.31 32.00 1.73
C LEU A 353 5.53 32.38 3.21
N LEU A 354 6.38 31.61 3.91
CA LEU A 354 6.61 31.83 5.33
C LEU A 354 7.37 33.12 5.59
N LEU A 355 8.43 33.40 4.83
CA LEU A 355 9.17 34.65 4.93
C LEU A 355 8.27 35.85 4.68
N ALA A 356 7.46 35.85 3.61
CA ALA A 356 6.51 36.92 3.35
C ALA A 356 5.58 37.18 4.56
N VAL A 357 5.09 36.10 5.20
CA VAL A 357 4.21 36.22 6.39
C VAL A 357 4.94 36.79 7.60
N PHE A 358 6.14 36.33 7.89
CA PHE A 358 6.90 36.78 9.08
C PHE A 358 7.49 38.17 8.88
N ASP A 359 7.98 38.51 7.69
CA ASP A 359 8.42 39.85 7.34
C ASP A 359 7.28 40.88 7.46
N ALA A 360 6.08 40.55 6.97
CA ALA A 360 4.91 41.41 7.13
C ALA A 360 4.55 41.65 8.59
N LYS A 361 4.59 40.61 9.45
CA LYS A 361 4.35 40.72 10.89
C LYS A 361 5.41 41.59 11.57
N ALA A 362 6.66 41.55 11.11
CA ALA A 362 7.73 42.41 11.59
C ALA A 362 7.74 43.80 10.95
N LYS A 363 6.79 44.10 10.05
CA LYS A 363 6.69 45.33 9.26
C LYS A 363 7.90 45.55 8.33
N PHE A 364 8.60 44.52 7.93
CA PHE A 364 9.68 44.56 6.93
C PHE A 364 9.09 44.49 5.52
N TRP A 365 8.31 45.54 5.17
CA TRP A 365 7.45 45.54 4.00
C TRP A 365 8.16 45.31 2.66
N ASN A 366 9.37 45.82 2.48
CA ASN A 366 10.16 45.62 1.26
C ASN A 366 10.60 44.16 1.12
N LYS A 367 11.00 43.50 2.22
CA LYS A 367 11.32 42.08 2.22
C LYS A 367 10.06 41.25 1.95
N ALA A 368 8.97 41.53 2.69
CA ALA A 368 7.69 40.84 2.49
C ALA A 368 7.21 40.92 1.04
N ARG A 369 7.38 42.11 0.41
CA ARG A 369 7.04 42.29 -1.02
C ARG A 369 7.88 41.40 -1.92
N SER A 370 9.18 41.41 -1.78
CA SER A 370 10.08 40.54 -2.57
C SER A 370 9.68 39.08 -2.48
N GLU A 371 9.38 38.59 -1.26
CA GLU A 371 9.02 37.20 -1.04
C GLU A 371 7.68 36.81 -1.65
N PHE A 372 6.63 37.63 -1.49
CA PHE A 372 5.34 37.30 -2.09
C PHE A 372 5.33 37.47 -3.62
N GLU A 373 6.11 38.38 -4.19
CA GLU A 373 6.25 38.51 -5.65
C GLU A 373 6.93 37.26 -6.22
N ILE A 374 8.03 36.75 -5.60
CA ILE A 374 8.67 35.52 -5.99
C ILE A 374 7.72 34.34 -5.86
N PHE A 375 6.95 34.26 -4.77
CA PHE A 375 5.96 33.21 -4.60
C PHE A 375 4.94 33.19 -5.73
N LEU A 376 4.39 34.35 -6.11
CA LEU A 376 3.35 34.48 -7.14
C LEU A 376 3.81 34.20 -8.56
N ILE A 377 5.12 34.19 -8.85
CA ILE A 377 5.66 33.80 -10.15
C ILE A 377 5.33 32.33 -10.45
N ASN A 378 5.41 31.44 -9.43
CA ASN A 378 5.31 30.00 -9.62
C ASN A 378 4.09 29.36 -8.95
N ASN A 379 3.28 30.15 -8.24
CA ASN A 379 2.17 29.61 -7.46
C ASN A 379 0.95 30.52 -7.55
N PRO A 380 -0.27 29.97 -7.43
CA PRO A 380 -1.47 30.78 -7.31
C PRO A 380 -1.44 31.57 -5.98
N ALA A 381 -2.20 32.64 -5.93
CA ALA A 381 -2.37 33.36 -4.68
C ALA A 381 -3.10 32.49 -3.65
N THR A 382 -2.47 32.28 -2.51
CA THR A 382 -3.10 31.60 -1.36
C THR A 382 -3.75 32.63 -0.44
N LYS A 383 -4.63 32.16 0.44
CA LYS A 383 -5.28 33.05 1.43
C LYS A 383 -4.28 33.76 2.34
N ARG A 384 -3.16 33.12 2.71
CA ARG A 384 -2.10 33.75 3.51
C ARG A 384 -1.39 34.84 2.72
N ILE A 385 -1.01 34.57 1.47
CA ILE A 385 -0.36 35.58 0.60
C ILE A 385 -1.31 36.74 0.32
N ALA A 386 -2.58 36.48 0.01
CA ALA A 386 -3.57 37.51 -0.21
C ALA A 386 -3.70 38.45 1.01
N LYS A 387 -3.66 37.89 2.22
CA LYS A 387 -3.67 38.66 3.46
C LYS A 387 -2.38 39.50 3.62
N VAL A 388 -1.22 38.94 3.31
CA VAL A 388 0.05 39.69 3.35
C VAL A 388 0.02 40.88 2.40
N ILE A 389 -0.45 40.68 1.16
CA ILE A 389 -0.57 41.76 0.17
C ILE A 389 -1.59 42.80 0.61
N TYR A 390 -2.73 42.38 1.18
CA TYR A 390 -3.72 43.33 1.77
C TYR A 390 -3.06 44.23 2.83
N GLU A 391 -2.31 43.64 3.77
CA GLU A 391 -1.63 44.42 4.84
C GLU A 391 -0.54 45.35 4.27
N TYR A 392 0.21 44.85 3.25
CA TYR A 392 1.21 45.66 2.54
C TYR A 392 0.59 46.87 1.85
N GLU A 393 -0.47 46.68 1.05
CA GLU A 393 -1.14 47.75 0.34
C GLU A 393 -1.76 48.77 1.29
N LYS A 394 -2.36 48.32 2.40
CA LYS A 394 -3.03 49.18 3.37
C LYS A 394 -2.04 50.00 4.22
N HIS A 395 -0.98 49.36 4.72
CA HIS A 395 -0.16 50.00 5.77
C HIS A 395 1.11 50.64 5.21
N PHE A 396 1.69 50.09 4.13
CA PHE A 396 2.95 50.60 3.56
C PHE A 396 2.71 51.39 2.26
N HIS A 397 2.03 50.80 1.29
CA HIS A 397 1.75 51.44 0.02
C HIS A 397 0.63 52.47 0.08
N LYS A 398 -0.21 52.42 1.14
CA LYS A 398 -1.36 53.30 1.41
C LYS A 398 -2.35 53.36 0.24
N ASN A 399 -2.49 52.26 -0.49
CA ASN A 399 -3.41 52.11 -1.60
C ASN A 399 -4.68 51.37 -1.16
N GLU A 400 -5.66 52.13 -0.68
CA GLU A 400 -6.90 51.56 -0.13
C GLU A 400 -7.70 50.77 -1.18
N ALA A 401 -7.68 51.19 -2.44
CA ALA A 401 -8.37 50.50 -3.54
C ALA A 401 -7.75 49.12 -3.81
N ALA A 402 -6.41 49.04 -3.87
CA ALA A 402 -5.72 47.78 -4.02
C ALA A 402 -5.90 46.86 -2.81
N ALA A 403 -5.83 47.43 -1.59
CA ALA A 403 -6.07 46.67 -0.38
C ALA A 403 -7.49 46.07 -0.38
N GLN A 404 -8.52 46.84 -0.66
CA GLN A 404 -9.90 46.34 -0.70
C GLN A 404 -10.08 45.26 -1.81
N SER A 405 -9.42 45.42 -2.97
CA SER A 405 -9.43 44.42 -4.03
C SER A 405 -8.87 43.07 -3.51
N TRP A 406 -7.73 43.07 -2.85
CA TRP A 406 -7.13 41.86 -2.28
C TRP A 406 -7.97 41.25 -1.16
N LYS A 407 -8.56 42.06 -0.31
CA LYS A 407 -9.51 41.59 0.71
C LYS A 407 -10.68 40.83 0.09
N ASN A 408 -11.26 41.35 -0.98
CA ASN A 408 -12.37 40.69 -1.68
C ASN A 408 -11.93 39.40 -2.38
N LYS A 409 -10.73 39.38 -2.93
CA LYS A 409 -10.14 38.18 -3.60
C LYS A 409 -9.77 37.06 -2.63
N THR A 410 -9.57 37.36 -1.33
CA THR A 410 -9.08 36.36 -0.35
C THR A 410 -9.98 35.13 -0.26
N ALA A 411 -11.31 35.30 -0.39
CA ALA A 411 -12.25 34.18 -0.33
C ALA A 411 -12.10 33.18 -1.52
N SER A 412 -11.72 33.70 -2.70
CA SER A 412 -11.50 32.89 -3.91
C SER A 412 -10.08 32.31 -4.03
N CYS A 413 -9.14 32.78 -3.19
CA CYS A 413 -7.77 32.26 -3.20
C CYS A 413 -7.71 30.80 -2.73
N ALA A 414 -6.68 30.10 -3.18
CA ALA A 414 -6.40 28.72 -2.78
C ALA A 414 -6.21 28.60 -1.26
N ASP A 415 -6.70 27.50 -0.70
CA ASP A 415 -6.40 27.14 0.68
C ASP A 415 -4.95 26.68 0.78
N ASP A 416 -4.22 27.18 1.78
CA ASP A 416 -2.81 26.87 1.98
C ASP A 416 -2.58 25.93 3.18
N SER A 417 -1.49 25.17 3.10
CA SER A 417 -1.04 24.25 4.16
C SER A 417 -2.10 23.22 4.53
N VAL A 418 -2.47 22.39 3.56
CA VAL A 418 -3.49 21.36 3.72
C VAL A 418 -2.90 19.95 3.59
N TRP A 419 -3.58 18.99 4.19
CA TRP A 419 -3.30 17.58 4.07
C TRP A 419 -4.29 16.95 3.10
N VAL A 420 -3.79 16.22 2.09
CA VAL A 420 -4.61 15.57 1.07
C VAL A 420 -4.39 14.07 1.14
N CYS A 421 -5.46 13.30 1.20
CA CYS A 421 -5.39 11.85 1.14
C CYS A 421 -4.98 11.40 -0.25
N SER A 422 -3.87 10.63 -0.37
CA SER A 422 -3.36 10.12 -1.65
C SER A 422 -4.31 9.13 -2.34
N GLU A 423 -5.19 8.47 -1.59
CA GLU A 423 -6.11 7.48 -2.12
C GLU A 423 -7.41 8.08 -2.70
N CYS A 424 -7.96 9.11 -2.06
CA CYS A 424 -9.29 9.61 -2.45
C CYS A 424 -9.37 11.12 -2.66
N GLY A 425 -8.25 11.85 -2.53
CA GLY A 425 -8.18 13.29 -2.69
C GLY A 425 -8.88 14.09 -1.58
N HIS A 426 -9.36 13.46 -0.49
CA HIS A 426 -10.01 14.17 0.61
C HIS A 426 -9.04 15.15 1.26
N VAL A 427 -9.48 16.41 1.44
CA VAL A 427 -8.68 17.50 2.00
C VAL A 427 -8.99 17.66 3.49
N SER A 428 -7.94 17.77 4.31
CA SER A 428 -8.03 18.03 5.75
C SER A 428 -7.09 19.17 6.14
N LYS A 429 -7.49 19.98 7.12
CA LYS A 429 -6.63 21.02 7.69
C LYS A 429 -5.55 20.47 8.63
N LYS A 430 -5.76 19.26 9.15
CA LYS A 430 -4.82 18.58 10.05
C LYS A 430 -4.54 17.18 9.56
N TRP A 431 -3.36 16.69 9.80
CA TRP A 431 -3.05 15.29 9.56
C TRP A 431 -3.93 14.38 10.44
N ARG A 432 -4.40 13.29 9.86
CA ARG A 432 -5.18 12.25 10.56
C ARG A 432 -4.62 10.87 10.22
N PRO A 433 -4.62 9.93 11.18
CA PRO A 433 -4.12 8.58 10.94
C PRO A 433 -5.01 7.76 10.01
N VAL A 434 -6.32 8.03 10.03
CA VAL A 434 -7.34 7.38 9.21
C VAL A 434 -8.08 8.44 8.42
N CYS A 435 -8.25 8.22 7.13
CA CYS A 435 -9.01 9.13 6.27
C CYS A 435 -10.50 9.03 6.55
N ASP A 436 -11.16 10.17 6.81
CA ASP A 436 -12.60 10.24 7.11
C ASP A 436 -13.48 9.76 5.94
N LYS A 437 -12.99 9.91 4.68
CA LYS A 437 -13.75 9.57 3.47
C LYS A 437 -13.57 8.11 3.05
N CYS A 438 -12.33 7.65 2.93
CA CYS A 438 -12.02 6.31 2.38
C CYS A 438 -11.45 5.33 3.40
N SER A 439 -11.22 5.77 4.64
CA SER A 439 -10.63 4.96 5.72
C SER A 439 -9.20 4.47 5.47
N ALA A 440 -8.49 5.00 4.49
CA ALA A 440 -7.08 4.71 4.26
C ALA A 440 -6.23 5.19 5.45
N ILE A 441 -5.22 4.40 5.83
CA ILE A 441 -4.40 4.64 7.02
C ILE A 441 -3.07 5.25 6.63
N GLY A 442 -2.75 6.42 7.25
CA GLY A 442 -1.50 7.13 7.04
C GLY A 442 -1.37 7.84 5.69
N GLU A 443 -2.41 7.87 4.88
CA GLU A 443 -2.34 8.31 3.48
C GLU A 443 -2.46 9.83 3.27
N TYR A 444 -2.46 10.63 4.33
CA TYR A 444 -2.42 12.09 4.19
C TYR A 444 -1.01 12.59 3.87
N LYS A 445 -0.89 13.31 2.76
CA LYS A 445 0.31 14.03 2.32
C LYS A 445 0.11 15.54 2.46
N TRP A 446 1.14 16.23 2.89
CA TRP A 446 1.07 17.68 3.03
C TRP A 446 1.25 18.38 1.68
N HIS A 447 0.38 19.34 1.39
CA HIS A 447 0.42 20.19 0.21
C HIS A 447 0.49 21.67 0.62
N LEU A 448 1.27 22.44 -0.13
CA LEU A 448 1.43 23.87 0.11
C LEU A 448 0.10 24.61 -0.12
N TYR A 449 -0.65 24.19 -1.11
CA TYR A 449 -2.01 24.66 -1.43
C TYR A 449 -2.75 23.58 -2.22
N VAL A 450 -4.06 23.72 -2.30
CA VAL A 450 -4.91 22.96 -3.21
C VAL A 450 -5.79 23.96 -3.96
N GLU A 451 -5.77 23.86 -5.29
CA GLU A 451 -6.70 24.62 -6.12
C GLU A 451 -8.12 24.09 -5.89
N LYS A 452 -9.06 25.01 -5.70
CA LYS A 452 -10.48 24.63 -5.64
C LYS A 452 -10.85 24.05 -7.00
N SER A 453 -11.19 22.77 -7.06
CA SER A 453 -11.77 22.22 -8.28
C SER A 453 -13.13 22.86 -8.49
N ALA A 454 -13.43 23.26 -9.73
CA ALA A 454 -14.71 23.86 -10.12
C ALA A 454 -15.92 22.87 -10.01
N LYS A 455 -15.79 21.80 -9.20
CA LYS A 455 -16.78 20.73 -9.03
C LYS A 455 -17.39 20.64 -7.62
N ASP A 456 -17.04 21.55 -6.72
CA ASP A 456 -17.54 21.56 -5.33
C ASP A 456 -18.59 22.68 -5.08
N ASP A 457 -19.24 23.18 -6.14
CA ASP A 457 -20.43 24.03 -6.07
C ASP A 457 -21.72 23.25 -6.37
#